data_436dd833fdaf15370dae1427bc5d5526
#
_entry.id   436dd833fdaf15370dae1427bc5d5526
#
_cell.length_a   1.000
_cell.length_b   1.000
_cell.length_c   1.000
_cell.angle_alpha   90.00
_cell.angle_beta   90.00
_cell.angle_gamma   90.00
#
_symmetry.space_group_name_H-M   'P 1'
#
loop_
_entity.id
_entity.type
_entity.pdbx_description
1 polymer ?
#
loop_
_entity_poly.entity_id
_entity_poly.type
_entity_poly.pdbx_seq_one_letter_code
_entity_poly.pdbx_strand_id
1 'polypeptide(L)'
;FGLSNFNFQPESVNSKQKFTSGDFHAGIHFTDETAPLRFNAETNLLMYERQHNMFNESEANTGIKETIIRTKGDVTGAIGDQQLITIALEMNNLLYNGYTKNVSTGDEYFKNYTTLLLNPYYELDNDDWKLHIGANVDLSFGFDKSFRISPDITAQYIFSDSYIVYAKATGGKQLNDFRRLESICPYGELPEANTTATLGYVQPVSYTHLTL
;
A
#
# COMPACT_ATOMS: atom_id res chain seq x y z
N PHE A 1 1.68 -7.63 -20.31
CA PHE A 1 0.87 -7.22 -21.46
C PHE A 1 -0.50 -7.88 -21.37
N GLY A 2 -1.56 -7.08 -21.33
CA GLY A 2 -2.92 -7.58 -21.22
C GLY A 2 -3.87 -6.88 -22.19
N LEU A 3 -4.85 -7.62 -22.67
CA LEU A 3 -5.95 -7.14 -23.49
C LEU A 3 -7.26 -7.60 -22.86
N SER A 4 -8.15 -6.67 -22.59
CA SER A 4 -9.51 -7.00 -22.16
C SER A 4 -10.52 -6.39 -23.13
N ASN A 5 -11.50 -7.18 -23.52
CA ASN A 5 -12.61 -6.76 -24.37
C ASN A 5 -13.88 -6.75 -23.54
N PHE A 6 -14.50 -5.59 -23.43
CA PHE A 6 -15.80 -5.46 -22.79
C PHE A 6 -16.80 -4.89 -23.78
N ASN A 7 -17.88 -5.60 -24.04
CA ASN A 7 -18.88 -5.25 -25.02
C ASN A 7 -20.17 -4.81 -24.31
N PHE A 8 -20.26 -3.51 -23.98
CA PHE A 8 -21.42 -2.96 -23.29
C PHE A 8 -22.46 -2.32 -24.21
N GLN A 9 -22.04 -1.86 -25.39
CA GLN A 9 -22.96 -1.37 -26.43
C GLN A 9 -22.43 -1.68 -27.83
N PRO A 10 -23.29 -2.11 -28.76
CA PRO A 10 -22.83 -2.75 -30.00
C PRO A 10 -22.27 -1.84 -31.05
N GLU A 11 -22.47 -0.55 -31.07
CA GLU A 11 -22.21 0.18 -32.31
C GLU A 11 -21.38 1.49 -32.24
N SER A 12 -21.02 1.98 -31.07
CA SER A 12 -20.33 3.30 -31.01
C SER A 12 -19.16 3.44 -30.05
N VAL A 13 -18.79 2.40 -29.32
CA VAL A 13 -17.72 2.48 -28.32
C VAL A 13 -16.63 1.45 -28.62
N ASN A 14 -15.39 1.90 -28.75
CA ASN A 14 -14.26 0.99 -28.85
C ASN A 14 -14.06 0.26 -27.51
N SER A 15 -14.58 -0.97 -27.44
CA SER A 15 -14.53 -1.80 -26.24
C SER A 15 -13.16 -2.43 -25.94
N LYS A 16 -12.16 -2.18 -26.77
CA LYS A 16 -10.83 -2.74 -26.60
C LYS A 16 -10.01 -1.83 -25.70
N GLN A 17 -9.69 -2.34 -24.54
CA GLN A 17 -8.74 -1.71 -23.63
C GLN A 17 -7.38 -2.40 -23.74
N LYS A 18 -6.34 -1.62 -23.92
CA LYS A 18 -4.97 -2.12 -23.94
C LYS A 18 -4.23 -1.59 -22.74
N PHE A 19 -3.64 -2.47 -21.98
CA PHE A 19 -2.77 -2.10 -20.87
C PHE A 19 -1.41 -2.78 -20.98
N THR A 20 -0.41 -2.11 -20.46
CA THR A 20 0.95 -2.64 -20.32
C THR A 20 1.38 -2.43 -18.88
N SER A 21 1.91 -3.47 -18.26
CA SER A 21 2.49 -3.36 -16.92
C SER A 21 3.88 -3.98 -16.89
N GLY A 22 4.74 -3.38 -16.07
CA GLY A 22 6.09 -3.88 -15.79
C GLY A 22 6.37 -3.71 -14.31
N ASP A 23 7.08 -4.68 -13.73
CA ASP A 23 7.52 -4.68 -12.34
C ASP A 23 8.98 -5.07 -12.29
N PHE A 24 9.79 -4.26 -11.61
CA PHE A 24 11.19 -4.53 -11.34
C PHE A 24 11.44 -4.40 -9.85
N HIS A 25 12.05 -5.41 -9.27
CA HIS A 25 12.37 -5.49 -7.86
C HIS A 25 13.87 -5.69 -7.63
N ALA A 26 14.44 -4.94 -6.69
CA ALA A 26 15.79 -5.12 -6.18
C ALA A 26 15.80 -4.95 -4.67
N GLY A 27 16.54 -5.82 -3.97
CA GLY A 27 16.61 -5.76 -2.51
C GLY A 27 17.92 -6.28 -1.95
N ILE A 28 18.23 -5.83 -0.75
CA ILE A 28 19.32 -6.29 0.10
C ILE A 28 18.72 -6.71 1.42
N HIS A 29 18.96 -7.96 1.80
CA HIS A 29 18.49 -8.53 3.06
C HIS A 29 19.68 -9.00 3.89
N PHE A 30 19.63 -8.66 5.16
CA PHE A 30 20.60 -9.14 6.13
C PHE A 30 20.22 -10.57 6.57
N THR A 31 21.14 -11.52 6.41
CA THR A 31 20.84 -12.96 6.58
C THR A 31 21.18 -13.52 7.95
N ASP A 32 21.98 -12.82 8.76
CA ASP A 32 22.35 -13.26 10.10
C ASP A 32 21.31 -12.83 11.13
N GLU A 33 20.42 -13.73 11.49
CA GLU A 33 19.35 -13.47 12.48
C GLU A 33 19.86 -13.33 13.92
N THR A 34 21.12 -13.70 14.17
CA THR A 34 21.74 -13.60 15.50
C THR A 34 22.44 -12.27 15.73
N ALA A 35 22.62 -11.49 14.67
CA ALA A 35 23.28 -10.19 14.77
C ALA A 35 22.44 -9.20 15.61
N PRO A 36 23.07 -8.43 16.49
CA PRO A 36 22.36 -7.47 17.35
C PRO A 36 21.76 -6.30 16.57
N LEU A 37 22.23 -6.06 15.36
CA LEU A 37 21.72 -5.03 14.45
C LEU A 37 21.55 -5.64 13.06
N ARG A 38 20.36 -5.50 12.50
CA ARG A 38 19.98 -6.02 11.18
C ARG A 38 19.33 -4.92 10.36
N PHE A 39 19.47 -4.98 9.05
CA PHE A 39 18.81 -4.05 8.15
C PHE A 39 18.37 -4.73 6.87
N ASN A 40 17.28 -4.27 6.32
CA ASN A 40 16.77 -4.67 5.01
C ASN A 40 16.46 -3.42 4.20
N ALA A 41 16.62 -3.52 2.90
CA ALA A 41 16.20 -2.47 1.97
C ALA A 41 15.75 -3.09 0.66
N GLU A 42 14.66 -2.60 0.13
CA GLU A 42 14.12 -3.03 -1.17
C GLU A 42 13.58 -1.83 -1.96
N THR A 43 13.68 -1.92 -3.26
CA THR A 43 13.09 -0.94 -4.17
C THR A 43 12.35 -1.67 -5.28
N ASN A 44 11.11 -1.27 -5.50
CA ASN A 44 10.25 -1.75 -6.57
C ASN A 44 9.94 -0.60 -7.53
N LEU A 45 10.12 -0.83 -8.81
CA LEU A 45 9.68 0.04 -9.89
C LEU A 45 8.47 -0.63 -10.56
N LEU A 46 7.30 -0.05 -10.38
CA LEU A 46 6.05 -0.48 -10.99
C LEU A 46 5.68 0.50 -12.09
N MET A 47 5.48 -0.01 -13.29
CA MET A 47 5.00 0.78 -14.42
C MET A 47 3.68 0.22 -14.90
N TYR A 48 2.70 1.09 -15.09
CA TYR A 48 1.40 0.74 -15.61
C TYR A 48 0.96 1.77 -16.63
N GLU A 49 0.58 1.32 -17.79
CA GLU A 49 0.06 2.17 -18.86
C GLU A 49 -1.26 1.60 -19.36
N ARG A 50 -2.26 2.44 -19.42
CA ARG A 50 -3.54 2.14 -20.02
C ARG A 50 -3.77 3.08 -21.20
N GLN A 51 -4.04 2.51 -22.36
CA GLN A 51 -4.52 3.23 -23.53
C GLN A 51 -6.03 3.07 -23.59
N HIS A 52 -6.74 4.15 -23.41
CA HIS A 52 -8.19 4.14 -23.37
C HIS A 52 -8.80 5.23 -24.24
N ASN A 53 -9.80 4.85 -24.98
CA ASN A 53 -10.56 5.73 -25.83
C ASN A 53 -12.06 5.42 -25.66
N MET A 54 -12.64 5.76 -24.46
CA MET A 54 -14.05 5.44 -24.21
C MET A 54 -15.02 6.50 -24.70
N PHE A 55 -14.62 7.76 -24.78
CA PHE A 55 -15.60 8.84 -24.93
C PHE A 55 -15.44 9.75 -26.14
N ASN A 56 -14.34 9.69 -26.89
CA ASN A 56 -14.18 10.49 -28.11
C ASN A 56 -13.28 9.81 -29.14
N GLU A 57 -13.83 9.48 -30.29
CA GLU A 57 -13.06 8.95 -31.43
C GLU A 57 -12.05 9.96 -31.99
N SER A 58 -12.14 11.24 -31.62
CA SER A 58 -11.32 12.32 -32.16
C SER A 58 -10.07 12.65 -31.33
N GLU A 59 -9.97 12.20 -30.09
CA GLU A 59 -8.79 12.42 -29.25
C GLU A 59 -7.91 11.16 -29.19
N ALA A 60 -7.08 11.03 -30.21
CA ALA A 60 -6.02 10.03 -30.23
C ALA A 60 -5.06 10.27 -29.06
N ASN A 61 -4.93 9.32 -28.13
CA ASN A 61 -4.01 9.26 -26.99
C ASN A 61 -4.53 9.83 -25.66
N THR A 62 -5.62 9.28 -25.15
CA THR A 62 -6.06 9.51 -23.77
C THR A 62 -5.47 8.47 -22.80
N GLY A 63 -4.27 7.99 -23.06
CA GLY A 63 -3.60 7.02 -22.20
C GLY A 63 -3.06 7.66 -20.92
N ILE A 64 -3.23 6.98 -19.79
CA ILE A 64 -2.59 7.33 -18.51
C ILE A 64 -1.43 6.38 -18.28
N LYS A 65 -0.28 6.96 -17.94
CA LYS A 65 0.91 6.22 -17.50
C LYS A 65 1.15 6.52 -16.04
N GLU A 66 1.20 5.47 -15.25
CA GLU A 66 1.57 5.52 -13.85
C GLU A 66 2.92 4.84 -13.65
N THR A 67 3.81 5.50 -12.95
CA THR A 67 5.06 4.93 -12.50
C THR A 67 5.13 5.09 -10.98
N ILE A 68 5.25 3.99 -10.27
CA ILE A 68 5.42 3.98 -8.82
C ILE A 68 6.81 3.48 -8.50
N ILE A 69 7.58 4.30 -7.81
CA ILE A 69 8.85 3.90 -7.20
C ILE A 69 8.57 3.70 -5.72
N ARG A 70 8.54 2.44 -5.29
CA ARG A 70 8.36 2.06 -3.89
C ARG A 70 9.68 1.64 -3.29
N THR A 71 10.13 2.35 -2.28
CA THR A 71 11.33 1.99 -1.52
C THR A 71 10.92 1.68 -0.10
N LYS A 72 11.33 0.52 0.39
CA LYS A 72 11.15 0.09 1.78
C LYS A 72 12.50 -0.17 2.41
N GLY A 73 12.57 0.04 3.70
CA GLY A 73 13.74 -0.32 4.48
C GLY A 73 13.38 -0.41 5.94
N ASP A 74 14.09 -1.25 6.65
CA ASP A 74 13.99 -1.38 8.09
C ASP A 74 15.35 -1.56 8.73
N VAL A 75 15.44 -1.12 9.97
CA VAL A 75 16.58 -1.37 10.84
C VAL A 75 16.04 -1.94 12.15
N THR A 76 16.51 -3.13 12.50
CA THR A 76 16.10 -3.86 13.70
C THR A 76 17.28 -4.02 14.65
N GLY A 77 17.10 -3.62 15.89
CA GLY A 77 18.03 -3.83 16.99
C GLY A 77 17.48 -4.82 18.01
N ALA A 78 18.30 -5.80 18.41
CA ALA A 78 17.98 -6.71 19.51
C ALA A 78 18.38 -6.05 20.85
N ILE A 79 17.44 -6.01 21.82
CA ILE A 79 17.70 -5.51 23.18
C ILE A 79 18.00 -6.69 24.13
N GLY A 80 17.58 -7.89 23.75
CA GLY A 80 17.75 -9.14 24.45
C GLY A 80 17.35 -10.30 23.55
N ASP A 81 17.32 -11.50 24.10
CA ASP A 81 17.04 -12.71 23.32
C ASP A 81 15.61 -12.76 22.74
N GLN A 82 14.69 -11.99 23.33
CA GLN A 82 13.26 -12.04 22.99
C GLN A 82 12.66 -10.67 22.68
N GLN A 83 13.50 -9.63 22.60
CA GLN A 83 13.02 -8.25 22.45
C GLN A 83 13.72 -7.56 21.31
N LEU A 84 12.92 -6.97 20.41
CA LEU A 84 13.39 -6.26 19.23
C LEU A 84 12.79 -4.85 19.19
N ILE A 85 13.59 -3.90 18.74
CA ILE A 85 13.11 -2.58 18.32
C ILE A 85 13.41 -2.43 16.83
N THR A 86 12.39 -2.10 16.07
CA THR A 86 12.50 -1.87 14.62
C THR A 86 12.01 -0.48 14.26
N ILE A 87 12.71 0.14 13.33
CA ILE A 87 12.25 1.32 12.63
C ILE A 87 12.13 0.95 11.17
N ALA A 88 10.88 0.86 10.68
CA ALA A 88 10.59 0.60 9.28
C ALA A 88 10.15 1.88 8.57
N LEU A 89 10.51 1.99 7.29
CA LEU A 89 10.19 3.10 6.41
C LEU A 89 9.72 2.58 5.07
N GLU A 90 8.61 3.13 4.57
CA GLU A 90 8.13 2.89 3.21
C GLU A 90 7.90 4.24 2.53
N MET A 91 8.52 4.45 1.38
CA MET A 91 8.32 5.63 0.55
C MET A 91 7.76 5.21 -0.81
N ASN A 92 6.67 5.84 -1.22
CA ASN A 92 6.08 5.66 -2.55
C ASN A 92 6.12 6.99 -3.28
N ASN A 93 6.82 7.02 -4.41
CA ASN A 93 6.78 8.13 -5.36
C ASN A 93 5.89 7.73 -6.53
N LEU A 94 4.80 8.46 -6.73
CA LEU A 94 3.85 8.24 -7.81
C LEU A 94 4.01 9.34 -8.86
N LEU A 95 4.31 8.91 -10.07
CA LEU A 95 4.54 9.76 -11.22
C LEU A 95 3.50 9.44 -12.29
N TYR A 96 2.77 10.45 -12.71
CA TYR A 96 1.72 10.34 -13.72
C TYR A 96 2.08 11.11 -14.98
N ASN A 97 1.83 10.49 -16.13
CA ASN A 97 2.00 11.10 -17.44
C ASN A 97 0.80 10.73 -18.34
N GLY A 98 0.54 11.55 -19.34
CA GLY A 98 -0.53 11.34 -20.30
C GLY A 98 -1.76 12.20 -20.01
N TYR A 99 -2.95 11.66 -20.20
CA TYR A 99 -4.21 12.36 -19.95
C TYR A 99 -4.49 12.47 -18.45
N THR A 100 -3.89 13.47 -17.83
CA THR A 100 -3.99 13.70 -16.38
C THR A 100 -4.87 14.90 -16.03
N LYS A 101 -5.43 15.59 -17.04
CA LYS A 101 -6.21 16.82 -16.84
C LYS A 101 -7.53 16.76 -17.58
N ASN A 102 -8.56 17.34 -16.98
CA ASN A 102 -9.80 17.63 -17.68
C ASN A 102 -9.57 18.78 -18.64
N VAL A 103 -9.77 18.54 -19.93
CA VAL A 103 -9.57 19.56 -20.98
C VAL A 103 -10.55 20.73 -20.84
N SER A 104 -11.75 20.47 -20.33
CA SER A 104 -12.81 21.49 -20.22
C SER A 104 -12.69 22.37 -18.97
N THR A 105 -12.26 21.81 -17.85
CA THR A 105 -12.15 22.53 -16.57
C THR A 105 -10.71 22.89 -16.20
N GLY A 106 -9.72 22.23 -16.80
CA GLY A 106 -8.31 22.38 -16.46
C GLY A 106 -7.91 21.66 -15.15
N ASP A 107 -8.86 20.98 -14.51
CA ASP A 107 -8.59 20.26 -13.28
C ASP A 107 -7.68 19.06 -13.52
N GLU A 108 -6.73 18.85 -12.63
CA GLU A 108 -5.84 17.71 -12.70
C GLU A 108 -6.46 16.50 -11.99
N TYR A 109 -6.70 15.42 -12.75
CA TYR A 109 -7.18 14.15 -12.18
C TYR A 109 -6.10 13.42 -11.41
N PHE A 110 -4.85 13.45 -11.90
CA PHE A 110 -3.71 12.78 -11.29
C PHE A 110 -2.53 13.73 -11.22
N LYS A 111 -2.05 13.96 -10.01
CA LYS A 111 -0.86 14.75 -9.71
C LYS A 111 0.24 13.83 -9.21
N ASN A 112 1.47 14.19 -9.53
CA ASN A 112 2.60 13.52 -8.92
C ASN A 112 2.61 13.77 -7.42
N TYR A 113 2.80 12.72 -6.63
CA TYR A 113 2.87 12.84 -5.18
C TYR A 113 3.78 11.79 -4.56
N THR A 114 4.16 12.03 -3.32
CA THR A 114 4.99 11.13 -2.54
C THR A 114 4.29 10.81 -1.23
N THR A 115 4.27 9.55 -0.85
CA THR A 115 3.88 9.13 0.49
C THR A 115 5.07 8.55 1.23
N LEU A 116 5.16 8.85 2.51
CA LEU A 116 6.16 8.30 3.41
C LEU A 116 5.44 7.72 4.63
N LEU A 117 5.67 6.46 4.89
CA LEU A 117 5.26 5.77 6.10
C LEU A 117 6.49 5.50 6.95
N LEU A 118 6.48 5.98 8.18
CA LEU A 118 7.43 5.62 9.21
C LEU A 118 6.71 4.78 10.24
N ASN A 119 7.23 3.58 10.52
CA ASN A 119 6.65 2.63 11.48
C ASN A 119 7.74 2.20 12.47
N PRO A 120 7.92 2.93 13.60
CA PRO A 120 8.66 2.44 14.74
C PRO A 120 7.82 1.46 15.54
N TYR A 121 8.39 0.32 15.90
CA TYR A 121 7.71 -0.68 16.72
C TYR A 121 8.67 -1.47 17.61
N TYR A 122 8.13 -1.98 18.69
CA TYR A 122 8.75 -2.89 19.63
C TYR A 122 8.08 -4.26 19.54
N GLU A 123 8.86 -5.31 19.58
CA GLU A 123 8.39 -6.70 19.63
C GLU A 123 8.95 -7.42 20.84
N LEU A 124 8.07 -8.19 21.47
CA LEU A 124 8.40 -9.17 22.51
C LEU A 124 7.77 -10.49 22.12
N ASP A 125 8.58 -11.53 22.02
CA ASP A 125 8.12 -12.90 21.76
C ASP A 125 8.73 -13.84 22.81
N ASN A 126 7.91 -14.23 23.77
CA ASN A 126 8.25 -15.21 24.78
C ASN A 126 7.13 -16.25 24.92
N ASP A 127 7.29 -17.19 25.84
CA ASP A 127 6.36 -18.32 26.02
C ASP A 127 4.93 -17.87 26.35
N ASP A 128 4.77 -16.78 27.09
CA ASP A 128 3.47 -16.28 27.54
C ASP A 128 2.93 -15.16 26.69
N TRP A 129 3.81 -14.29 26.13
CA TRP A 129 3.44 -13.05 25.46
C TRP A 129 4.04 -12.96 24.07
N LYS A 130 3.19 -12.58 23.11
CA LYS A 130 3.61 -12.07 21.79
C LYS A 130 3.06 -10.67 21.63
N LEU A 131 3.93 -9.69 21.70
CA LEU A 131 3.59 -8.28 21.63
C LEU A 131 4.24 -7.64 20.43
N HIS A 132 3.46 -6.86 19.69
CA HIS A 132 3.93 -5.91 18.71
C HIS A 132 3.29 -4.57 19.04
N ILE A 133 4.08 -3.58 19.41
CA ILE A 133 3.60 -2.26 19.83
C ILE A 133 4.31 -1.21 19.00
N GLY A 134 3.57 -0.59 18.10
CA GLY A 134 4.07 0.41 17.19
C GLY A 134 3.06 1.48 16.84
N ALA A 135 3.47 2.37 15.97
CA ALA A 135 2.63 3.40 15.39
C ALA A 135 2.98 3.63 13.91
N ASN A 136 1.98 3.81 13.10
CA ASN A 136 2.12 4.25 11.73
C ASN A 136 2.07 5.78 11.66
N VAL A 137 3.15 6.39 11.19
CA VAL A 137 3.25 7.83 10.93
C VAL A 137 3.25 8.03 9.43
N ASP A 138 2.10 8.44 8.89
CA ASP A 138 1.89 8.66 7.47
C ASP A 138 2.09 10.12 7.11
N LEU A 139 3.00 10.39 6.18
CA LEU A 139 3.24 11.69 5.57
C LEU A 139 2.86 11.61 4.09
N SER A 140 2.23 12.65 3.57
CA SER A 140 1.93 12.78 2.15
C SER A 140 2.34 14.17 1.65
N PHE A 141 3.02 14.22 0.53
CA PHE A 141 3.49 15.44 -0.11
C PHE A 141 2.79 15.57 -1.46
N GLY A 142 2.11 16.69 -1.67
CA GLY A 142 1.34 16.98 -2.89
C GLY A 142 -0.19 16.97 -2.71
N PHE A 143 -0.71 16.70 -1.48
CA PHE A 143 -2.13 16.75 -1.12
C PHE A 143 -2.37 17.47 0.21
N ASP A 144 -3.61 17.91 0.45
CA ASP A 144 -4.00 18.75 1.59
C ASP A 144 -3.80 18.13 2.98
N LYS A 145 -3.85 16.80 3.10
CA LYS A 145 -3.67 16.12 4.39
C LYS A 145 -2.34 15.39 4.46
N SER A 146 -1.32 16.14 4.85
CA SER A 146 0.06 15.69 4.83
C SER A 146 0.46 14.77 5.98
N PHE A 147 -0.32 14.70 7.07
CA PHE A 147 0.11 14.00 8.28
C PHE A 147 -1.02 13.21 8.95
N ARG A 148 -0.70 11.98 9.37
CA ARG A 148 -1.57 11.13 10.19
C ARG A 148 -0.74 10.20 11.06
N ILE A 149 -1.20 9.97 12.28
CA ILE A 149 -0.70 8.91 13.16
C ILE A 149 -1.82 7.91 13.40
N SER A 150 -1.48 6.64 13.38
CA SER A 150 -2.40 5.55 13.72
C SER A 150 -1.68 4.44 14.50
N PRO A 151 -2.39 3.70 15.36
CA PRO A 151 -1.78 2.60 16.11
C PRO A 151 -1.40 1.45 15.17
N ASP A 152 -0.36 0.72 15.58
CA ASP A 152 0.01 -0.56 15.04
C ASP A 152 0.35 -1.49 16.19
N ILE A 153 -0.68 -2.06 16.81
CA ILE A 153 -0.58 -2.81 18.06
C ILE A 153 -1.21 -4.18 17.86
N THR A 154 -0.47 -5.20 18.21
CA THR A 154 -0.97 -6.56 18.36
C THR A 154 -0.46 -7.13 19.66
N ALA A 155 -1.36 -7.66 20.48
CA ALA A 155 -1.03 -8.31 21.75
C ALA A 155 -1.68 -9.68 21.79
N GLN A 156 -0.91 -10.68 22.12
CA GLN A 156 -1.36 -12.04 22.34
C GLN A 156 -0.83 -12.49 23.70
N TYR A 157 -1.71 -13.06 24.50
CA TYR A 157 -1.34 -13.69 25.77
C TYR A 157 -1.77 -15.14 25.78
N ILE A 158 -0.84 -16.03 26.08
CA ILE A 158 -1.06 -17.46 26.19
C ILE A 158 -1.31 -17.78 27.67
N PHE A 159 -2.52 -18.25 27.96
CA PHE A 159 -2.93 -18.56 29.33
C PHE A 159 -3.12 -20.07 29.47
N SER A 160 -2.36 -20.68 30.38
CA SER A 160 -2.54 -22.08 30.76
C SER A 160 -2.49 -23.08 29.59
N ASP A 161 -1.54 -22.93 28.66
CA ASP A 161 -1.30 -23.80 27.49
C ASP A 161 -2.52 -24.06 26.56
N SER A 162 -3.71 -23.67 27.01
CA SER A 162 -4.98 -24.00 26.33
C SER A 162 -5.78 -22.77 25.88
N TYR A 163 -5.44 -21.58 26.37
CA TYR A 163 -6.18 -20.37 26.10
C TYR A 163 -5.30 -19.29 25.54
N ILE A 164 -5.76 -18.63 24.48
CA ILE A 164 -5.10 -17.48 23.90
C ILE A 164 -6.07 -16.30 23.91
N VAL A 165 -5.62 -15.18 24.49
CA VAL A 165 -6.29 -13.89 24.39
C VAL A 165 -5.52 -13.04 23.40
N TYR A 166 -6.23 -12.48 22.43
CA TYR A 166 -5.65 -11.71 21.37
C TYR A 166 -6.35 -10.35 21.26
N ALA A 167 -5.59 -9.29 21.10
CA ALA A 167 -6.08 -7.95 20.84
C ALA A 167 -5.29 -7.30 19.72
N LYS A 168 -5.97 -6.64 18.79
CA LYS A 168 -5.36 -5.92 17.68
C LYS A 168 -5.97 -4.54 17.51
N ALA A 169 -5.13 -3.53 17.38
CA ALA A 169 -5.51 -2.18 17.01
C ALA A 169 -4.58 -1.68 15.89
N THR A 170 -5.09 -1.50 14.70
CA THR A 170 -4.30 -1.06 13.56
C THR A 170 -5.01 0.04 12.78
N GLY A 171 -4.23 0.90 12.17
CA GLY A 171 -4.69 1.92 11.26
C GLY A 171 -3.60 2.30 10.28
N GLY A 172 -3.92 3.14 9.32
CA GLY A 172 -2.97 3.60 8.31
C GLY A 172 -3.65 4.28 7.14
N LYS A 173 -2.87 4.70 6.17
CA LYS A 173 -3.35 5.21 4.89
C LYS A 173 -3.31 4.12 3.84
N GLN A 174 -4.29 4.13 2.97
CA GLN A 174 -4.32 3.30 1.79
C GLN A 174 -3.98 4.14 0.56
N LEU A 175 -3.03 3.64 -0.22
CA LEU A 175 -2.67 4.24 -1.49
C LEU A 175 -3.74 3.93 -2.53
N ASN A 176 -4.38 4.95 -3.08
CA ASN A 176 -5.29 4.82 -4.21
C ASN A 176 -4.55 5.29 -5.48
N ASP A 177 -3.70 4.42 -6.00
CA ASP A 177 -3.07 4.61 -7.29
C ASP A 177 -4.06 4.37 -8.44
N PHE A 178 -3.69 4.78 -9.64
CA PHE A 178 -4.52 4.64 -10.84
C PHE A 178 -4.88 3.18 -11.12
N ARG A 179 -3.91 2.28 -11.05
CA ARG A 179 -4.12 0.85 -11.29
C ARG A 179 -5.15 0.26 -10.32
N ARG A 180 -5.11 0.66 -9.06
CA ARG A 180 -6.07 0.24 -8.05
C ARG A 180 -7.47 0.78 -8.32
N LEU A 181 -7.60 2.09 -8.59
CA LEU A 181 -8.88 2.71 -8.89
C LEU A 181 -9.53 2.08 -10.12
N GLU A 182 -8.74 1.82 -11.15
CA GLU A 182 -9.19 1.14 -12.35
C GLU A 182 -9.65 -0.30 -12.07
N SER A 183 -8.98 -1.02 -11.19
CA SER A 183 -9.38 -2.39 -10.82
C SER A 183 -10.75 -2.44 -10.12
N ILE A 184 -11.12 -1.36 -9.45
CA ILE A 184 -12.42 -1.24 -8.76
C ILE A 184 -13.52 -0.81 -9.73
N CYS A 185 -13.23 0.18 -10.57
CA CYS A 185 -14.21 0.72 -11.52
C CYS A 185 -13.56 1.00 -12.89
N PRO A 186 -13.43 -0.03 -13.74
CA PRO A 186 -12.76 0.12 -15.04
C PRO A 186 -13.51 1.01 -16.05
N TYR A 187 -14.75 1.37 -15.76
CA TYR A 187 -15.64 2.16 -16.65
C TYR A 187 -16.04 3.53 -16.08
N GLY A 188 -15.64 3.84 -14.85
CA GLY A 188 -15.98 5.11 -14.24
C GLY A 188 -15.14 6.25 -14.78
N GLU A 189 -15.69 7.47 -14.77
CA GLU A 189 -14.86 8.67 -14.75
C GLU A 189 -13.91 8.52 -13.56
N LEU A 190 -12.62 8.63 -13.84
CA LEU A 190 -11.61 8.41 -12.81
C LEU A 190 -11.68 9.56 -11.80
N PRO A 191 -12.03 9.25 -10.54
CA PRO A 191 -11.95 10.26 -9.50
C PRO A 191 -10.48 10.63 -9.28
N GLU A 192 -10.23 11.79 -8.72
CA GLU A 192 -8.89 12.22 -8.31
C GLU A 192 -8.19 11.10 -7.53
N ALA A 193 -7.00 10.73 -7.97
CA ALA A 193 -6.17 9.79 -7.23
C ALA A 193 -5.79 10.41 -5.89
N ASN A 194 -6.32 9.85 -4.84
CA ASN A 194 -6.16 10.35 -3.47
C ASN A 194 -5.68 9.23 -2.55
N THR A 195 -5.01 9.62 -1.48
CA THR A 195 -4.80 8.69 -0.37
C THR A 195 -6.06 8.62 0.47
N THR A 196 -6.68 7.47 0.58
CA THR A 196 -7.79 7.25 1.50
C THR A 196 -7.26 6.85 2.86
N ALA A 197 -7.79 7.52 3.90
CA ALA A 197 -7.53 7.09 5.26
C ALA A 197 -8.17 5.74 5.51
N THR A 198 -7.38 4.77 5.90
CA THR A 198 -7.91 3.51 6.41
C THR A 198 -8.49 3.74 7.79
N LEU A 199 -9.69 3.25 8.01
CA LEU A 199 -10.27 3.21 9.34
C LEU A 199 -9.45 2.23 10.18
N GLY A 200 -8.92 2.70 11.30
CA GLY A 200 -8.37 1.82 12.32
C GLY A 200 -9.49 0.92 12.86
N TYR A 201 -9.19 -0.33 13.12
CA TYR A 201 -10.13 -1.23 13.80
C TYR A 201 -9.48 -1.85 15.01
N VAL A 202 -10.28 -2.08 16.04
CA VAL A 202 -9.89 -2.83 17.24
C VAL A 202 -10.63 -4.15 17.18
N GLN A 203 -9.88 -5.23 17.19
CA GLN A 203 -10.45 -6.58 17.19
C GLN A 203 -9.97 -7.35 18.42
N PRO A 204 -10.76 -7.41 19.49
CA PRO A 204 -10.52 -8.34 20.58
C PRO A 204 -11.05 -9.72 20.15
N VAL A 205 -10.21 -10.73 20.26
CA VAL A 205 -10.57 -12.14 19.99
C VAL A 205 -10.00 -13.00 21.12
N SER A 206 -10.83 -13.88 21.67
CA SER A 206 -10.38 -14.96 22.53
C SER A 206 -10.78 -16.30 21.91
N TYR A 207 -9.87 -17.27 21.87
CA TYR A 207 -10.20 -18.63 21.49
C TYR A 207 -9.49 -19.65 22.37
N THR A 208 -10.16 -20.78 22.54
CA THR A 208 -9.63 -21.92 23.28
C THR A 208 -9.12 -22.94 22.28
N HIS A 209 -7.88 -23.40 22.44
CA HIS A 209 -7.37 -24.54 21.70
C HIS A 209 -7.81 -25.80 22.44
N LEU A 210 -8.82 -26.49 21.95
CA LEU A 210 -9.16 -27.83 22.41
C LEU A 210 -8.23 -28.80 21.67
N THR A 211 -7.16 -29.24 22.32
CA THR A 211 -6.44 -30.44 21.91
C THR A 211 -7.28 -31.65 22.35
N LEU A 212 -7.88 -32.34 21.39
CA LEU A 212 -8.44 -33.69 21.57
C LEU A 212 -7.32 -34.72 21.62
#